data_5ab868febbbfc281ce6672fe9c169a8e
#
_entry.id   5ab868febbbfc281ce6672fe9c169a8e
#
_cell.length_a   1.000
_cell.length_b   1.000
_cell.length_c   1.000
_cell.angle_alpha   90.00
_cell.angle_beta   90.00
_cell.angle_gamma   90.00
#
_symmetry.space_group_name_H-M   'P 1'
#
loop_
_entity.id
_entity.type
_entity.pdbx_description
1 polymer ?
#
loop_
_entity_poly.entity_id
_entity_poly.type
_entity_poly.pdbx_seq_one_letter_code
_entity_poly.pdbx_strand_id
1 'polypeptide(L)'
;MIRRRVVPVAALILVACLGRLPLGTGAHAFGEGLPERLADQEFWKLSSELSEANGSFRSDNLLSNEVWLQYVIPALTEVAKPGRAYMGVGPEQNFTYIVALQPKMAFIIDVRRGNLDLHLMYKALFEMSADRAEFVSRLFSKMRPEGLGPKSTAAEIFAASSKIDSSETLYRENLKAIDERLAATHGFALSPDDLQGIEYVYHAFYQYGPALQYSSTGGVGGRGQPTYADLMVATDASGQSRSYLSTEESFGFLKDLETRNLLVPVVGNFAGPKAIRAVGKYLKENGATVTAFYLSNVEQYLVQDGIWRDFCDNVATLPLDETSTFIRSVRGGRYGQQFGFGLSSTLGAMAAEVKSCQ
;
A
#
# COMPACT_ATOMS: atom_id res chain seq x y z
N MET A 1 -6.58 -33.46 94.00
CA MET A 1 -6.57 -32.30 93.10
C MET A 1 -5.92 -32.64 91.77
N ILE A 2 -6.72 -32.99 90.80
CA ILE A 2 -6.21 -33.40 89.48
C ILE A 2 -6.63 -32.34 88.48
N ARG A 3 -5.70 -31.57 87.99
CA ARG A 3 -5.94 -30.57 86.88
C ARG A 3 -5.96 -31.27 85.48
N ARG A 4 -7.16 -31.28 84.89
CA ARG A 4 -7.30 -31.70 83.46
C ARG A 4 -6.80 -30.58 82.57
N ARG A 5 -5.81 -30.94 81.68
CA ARG A 5 -5.37 -30.09 80.57
C ARG A 5 -6.28 -30.36 79.38
N VAL A 6 -6.89 -29.33 78.86
CA VAL A 6 -7.67 -29.33 77.63
C VAL A 6 -6.69 -28.99 76.49
N VAL A 7 -6.61 -29.87 75.48
CA VAL A 7 -5.82 -29.65 74.23
C VAL A 7 -6.83 -29.19 73.13
N PRO A 8 -6.61 -28.07 72.49
CA PRO A 8 -7.49 -27.69 71.37
C PRO A 8 -7.02 -28.44 70.09
N VAL A 9 -7.98 -29.12 69.45
CA VAL A 9 -7.81 -29.72 68.11
C VAL A 9 -7.98 -28.61 67.08
N ALA A 10 -6.89 -28.30 66.38
CA ALA A 10 -6.96 -27.38 65.21
C ALA A 10 -7.43 -28.17 63.99
N ALA A 11 -8.59 -27.86 63.49
CA ALA A 11 -9.11 -28.39 62.23
C ALA A 11 -8.43 -27.67 61.04
N LEU A 12 -7.61 -28.35 60.27
CA LEU A 12 -7.07 -27.88 58.98
C LEU A 12 -8.19 -27.96 57.93
N ILE A 13 -8.71 -26.84 57.49
CA ILE A 13 -9.59 -26.75 56.30
C ILE A 13 -8.68 -26.65 55.07
N LEU A 14 -8.57 -27.75 54.29
CA LEU A 14 -7.94 -27.77 52.98
C LEU A 14 -8.90 -27.15 51.97
N VAL A 15 -8.68 -25.91 51.60
CA VAL A 15 -9.40 -25.25 50.47
C VAL A 15 -8.72 -25.69 49.14
N ALA A 16 -9.35 -26.64 48.46
CA ALA A 16 -8.94 -27.02 47.10
C ALA A 16 -9.34 -25.90 46.10
N CYS A 17 -8.40 -25.02 45.76
CA CYS A 17 -8.55 -24.12 44.65
C CYS A 17 -8.51 -24.91 43.34
N LEU A 18 -9.67 -25.33 42.82
CA LEU A 18 -9.87 -25.75 41.46
C LEU A 18 -9.69 -24.52 40.55
N GLY A 19 -8.49 -24.32 40.08
CA GLY A 19 -8.20 -23.35 39.01
C GLY A 19 -8.96 -23.76 37.75
N ARG A 20 -10.03 -23.05 37.43
CA ARG A 20 -10.62 -23.07 36.11
C ARG A 20 -9.65 -22.38 35.14
N LEU A 21 -8.93 -23.16 34.31
CA LEU A 21 -8.30 -22.66 33.12
C LEU A 21 -9.42 -22.10 32.22
N PRO A 22 -9.34 -20.84 31.76
CA PRO A 22 -10.25 -20.38 30.74
C PRO A 22 -9.91 -21.13 29.46
N LEU A 23 -10.79 -22.03 29.04
CA LEU A 23 -10.86 -22.47 27.65
C LEU A 23 -11.20 -21.21 26.84
N GLY A 24 -10.15 -20.60 26.29
CA GLY A 24 -10.29 -19.51 25.33
C GLY A 24 -10.91 -20.03 24.05
N THR A 25 -12.23 -20.11 24.00
CA THR A 25 -12.96 -20.03 22.74
C THR A 25 -12.75 -18.62 22.25
N GLY A 26 -11.85 -18.44 21.31
CA GLY A 26 -11.69 -17.19 20.58
C GLY A 26 -12.99 -16.88 19.82
N ALA A 27 -13.98 -16.36 20.52
CA ALA A 27 -15.03 -15.59 19.89
C ALA A 27 -14.32 -14.31 19.41
N HIS A 28 -14.06 -14.23 18.10
CA HIS A 28 -13.76 -12.97 17.46
C HIS A 28 -14.96 -12.06 17.78
N ALA A 29 -14.79 -11.18 18.75
CA ALA A 29 -15.69 -10.05 18.92
C ALA A 29 -15.67 -9.31 17.57
N PHE A 30 -16.84 -9.13 16.96
CA PHE A 30 -17.00 -8.26 15.79
C PHE A 30 -16.38 -6.92 16.15
N GLY A 31 -15.29 -6.55 15.43
CA GLY A 31 -14.35 -5.54 15.84
C GLY A 31 -14.97 -4.14 15.90
N GLU A 32 -14.52 -3.37 16.84
CA GLU A 32 -14.82 -1.92 17.00
C GLU A 32 -14.10 -1.09 15.90
N GLY A 33 -14.24 -1.45 14.62
CA GLY A 33 -13.62 -0.76 13.49
C GLY A 33 -12.24 -1.32 13.08
N LEU A 34 -11.63 -0.70 12.07
CA LEU A 34 -10.27 -1.04 11.61
C LEU A 34 -9.23 -0.79 12.73
N PRO A 35 -8.19 -1.63 12.83
CA PRO A 35 -7.16 -1.49 13.85
C PRO A 35 -6.40 -0.16 13.71
N GLU A 36 -5.86 0.31 14.84
CA GLU A 36 -4.95 1.48 14.84
C GLU A 36 -3.53 1.09 14.43
N ARG A 37 -3.17 -0.18 14.58
CA ARG A 37 -1.88 -0.79 14.23
C ARG A 37 -2.08 -2.29 14.10
N LEU A 38 -1.32 -2.93 13.24
CA LEU A 38 -1.12 -4.39 13.25
C LEU A 38 0.27 -4.70 13.82
N ALA A 39 0.36 -5.76 14.61
CA ALA A 39 1.66 -6.33 14.95
C ALA A 39 2.32 -6.91 13.69
N ASP A 40 3.66 -7.01 13.67
CA ASP A 40 4.38 -7.46 12.47
C ASP A 40 3.94 -8.84 12.00
N GLN A 41 3.72 -9.77 12.91
CA GLN A 41 3.22 -11.10 12.59
C GLN A 41 1.77 -11.08 12.07
N GLU A 42 0.92 -10.19 12.59
CA GLU A 42 -0.45 -10.03 12.13
C GLU A 42 -0.49 -9.45 10.71
N PHE A 43 0.35 -8.45 10.45
CA PHE A 43 0.50 -7.85 9.12
C PHE A 43 0.94 -8.90 8.08
N TRP A 44 2.01 -9.64 8.38
CA TRP A 44 2.54 -10.64 7.45
C TRP A 44 1.55 -11.79 7.22
N LYS A 45 0.89 -12.22 8.30
CA LYS A 45 -0.17 -13.22 8.23
C LYS A 45 -1.34 -12.72 7.38
N LEU A 46 -1.81 -11.49 7.62
CA LEU A 46 -2.92 -10.89 6.86
C LEU A 46 -2.56 -10.79 5.37
N SER A 47 -1.43 -10.20 5.01
CA SER A 47 -0.95 -10.12 3.63
C SER A 47 -0.92 -11.50 2.97
N SER A 48 -0.36 -12.51 3.66
CA SER A 48 -0.24 -13.88 3.15
C SER A 48 -1.60 -14.58 3.00
N GLU A 49 -2.48 -14.44 4.00
CA GLU A 49 -3.81 -15.07 4.00
C GLU A 49 -4.76 -14.46 2.97
N LEU A 50 -4.63 -13.18 2.67
CA LEU A 50 -5.40 -12.51 1.62
C LEU A 50 -4.89 -12.85 0.21
N SER A 51 -3.61 -13.23 0.10
CA SER A 51 -2.95 -13.44 -1.19
C SER A 51 -3.33 -14.75 -1.88
N GLU A 52 -3.26 -14.71 -3.20
CA GLU A 52 -3.34 -15.83 -4.15
C GLU A 52 -1.93 -16.26 -4.58
N ALA A 53 -1.85 -17.29 -5.41
CA ALA A 53 -0.61 -17.63 -6.07
C ALA A 53 -0.12 -16.50 -6.99
N ASN A 54 1.20 -16.39 -7.17
CA ASN A 54 1.82 -15.43 -8.08
C ASN A 54 1.30 -15.63 -9.52
N GLY A 55 0.77 -14.58 -10.10
CA GLY A 55 0.41 -14.53 -11.50
C GLY A 55 1.47 -13.79 -12.32
N SER A 56 1.17 -13.51 -13.58
CA SER A 56 2.07 -12.85 -14.50
C SER A 56 1.41 -11.67 -15.19
N PHE A 57 2.21 -10.67 -15.51
CA PHE A 57 1.84 -9.57 -16.39
C PHE A 57 3.00 -9.26 -17.32
N ARG A 58 2.72 -8.67 -18.49
CA ARG A 58 3.73 -8.42 -19.55
C ARG A 58 4.80 -7.38 -19.18
N SER A 59 4.63 -6.64 -18.11
CA SER A 59 5.53 -5.58 -17.66
C SER A 59 5.73 -5.68 -16.15
N ASP A 60 6.90 -5.24 -15.68
CA ASP A 60 7.26 -5.18 -14.27
C ASP A 60 6.57 -4.04 -13.51
N ASN A 61 6.05 -3.03 -14.21
CA ASN A 61 5.27 -1.91 -13.63
C ASN A 61 5.92 -1.32 -12.38
N LEU A 62 7.16 -0.87 -12.51
CA LEU A 62 7.94 -0.34 -11.38
C LEU A 62 7.42 1.01 -10.87
N LEU A 63 6.74 1.77 -11.75
CA LEU A 63 6.04 3.00 -11.41
C LEU A 63 4.84 3.24 -12.33
N SER A 64 4.04 4.25 -12.05
CA SER A 64 2.91 4.64 -12.88
C SER A 64 3.33 5.21 -14.24
N ASN A 65 2.46 5.05 -15.23
CA ASN A 65 2.56 5.73 -16.53
C ASN A 65 1.44 6.76 -16.76
N GLU A 66 0.74 7.16 -15.69
CA GLU A 66 -0.44 8.01 -15.73
C GLU A 66 -0.09 9.46 -15.36
N VAL A 67 0.27 10.27 -16.35
CA VAL A 67 0.73 11.66 -16.15
C VAL A 67 -0.33 12.52 -15.43
N TRP A 68 -1.61 12.27 -15.70
CA TRP A 68 -2.72 13.10 -15.21
C TRP A 68 -3.40 12.55 -13.96
N LEU A 69 -2.73 11.67 -13.23
CA LEU A 69 -3.28 11.00 -12.04
C LEU A 69 -3.81 11.95 -10.96
N GLN A 70 -3.21 13.14 -10.82
CA GLN A 70 -3.60 14.12 -9.80
C GLN A 70 -4.86 14.91 -10.15
N TYR A 71 -5.30 14.90 -11.42
CA TYR A 71 -6.41 15.74 -11.88
C TYR A 71 -7.77 15.35 -11.31
N VAL A 72 -7.96 14.10 -10.90
CA VAL A 72 -9.20 13.64 -10.27
C VAL A 72 -9.26 13.90 -8.76
N ILE A 73 -8.13 14.24 -8.13
CA ILE A 73 -8.03 14.34 -6.67
C ILE A 73 -9.00 15.38 -6.10
N PRO A 74 -9.14 16.61 -6.67
CA PRO A 74 -10.12 17.56 -6.15
C PRO A 74 -11.53 16.99 -6.08
N ALA A 75 -12.02 16.42 -7.18
CA ALA A 75 -13.37 15.82 -7.22
C ALA A 75 -13.49 14.56 -6.35
N LEU A 76 -12.42 13.76 -6.25
CA LEU A 76 -12.37 12.58 -5.40
C LEU A 76 -12.50 12.95 -3.91
N THR A 77 -11.82 14.01 -3.47
CA THR A 77 -11.87 14.46 -2.07
C THR A 77 -13.19 15.11 -1.68
N GLU A 78 -13.98 15.61 -2.63
CA GLU A 78 -15.33 16.13 -2.37
C GLU A 78 -16.31 15.03 -1.92
N VAL A 79 -16.15 13.81 -2.43
CA VAL A 79 -17.06 12.70 -2.14
C VAL A 79 -16.52 11.71 -1.11
N ALA A 80 -15.22 11.65 -0.97
CA ALA A 80 -14.56 10.69 -0.07
C ALA A 80 -14.81 11.00 1.40
N LYS A 81 -14.90 9.95 2.21
CA LYS A 81 -14.96 10.05 3.68
C LYS A 81 -13.64 9.52 4.26
N PRO A 82 -12.93 10.30 5.10
CA PRO A 82 -11.69 9.87 5.73
C PRO A 82 -11.92 8.70 6.70
N GLY A 83 -10.84 8.03 7.11
CA GLY A 83 -10.89 6.97 8.11
C GLY A 83 -11.46 5.64 7.62
N ARG A 84 -11.72 5.49 6.32
CA ARG A 84 -12.21 4.28 5.66
C ARG A 84 -11.06 3.46 5.09
N ALA A 85 -11.38 2.37 4.38
CA ALA A 85 -10.39 1.55 3.67
C ALA A 85 -10.19 2.06 2.23
N TYR A 86 -8.93 2.10 1.80
CA TYR A 86 -8.53 2.29 0.41
C TYR A 86 -8.14 0.95 -0.21
N MET A 87 -8.46 0.78 -1.49
CA MET A 87 -7.98 -0.34 -2.30
C MET A 87 -7.32 0.20 -3.58
N GLY A 88 -6.30 -0.49 -4.07
CA GLY A 88 -5.64 -0.09 -5.32
C GLY A 88 -4.83 -1.20 -5.95
N VAL A 89 -4.33 -0.95 -7.17
CA VAL A 89 -3.48 -1.84 -7.95
C VAL A 89 -2.16 -1.18 -8.30
N GLY A 90 -1.10 -1.98 -8.41
CA GLY A 90 0.18 -1.52 -8.96
C GLY A 90 1.03 -0.69 -8.00
N PRO A 91 1.88 0.20 -8.54
CA PRO A 91 2.96 0.82 -7.80
C PRO A 91 2.56 2.07 -6.98
N GLU A 92 3.51 2.97 -6.83
CA GLU A 92 3.53 4.16 -5.96
C GLU A 92 2.42 5.19 -6.22
N GLN A 93 1.74 5.15 -7.35
CA GLN A 93 0.60 6.05 -7.63
C GLN A 93 -0.47 5.98 -6.53
N ASN A 94 -0.64 4.80 -5.96
CA ASN A 94 -1.52 4.58 -4.82
C ASN A 94 -1.21 5.53 -3.65
N PHE A 95 0.06 5.82 -3.39
CA PHE A 95 0.49 6.69 -2.29
C PHE A 95 -0.09 8.10 -2.41
N THR A 96 -0.16 8.63 -3.65
CA THR A 96 -0.75 9.94 -3.92
C THR A 96 -2.26 9.97 -3.63
N TYR A 97 -3.00 8.91 -3.98
CA TYR A 97 -4.42 8.81 -3.61
C TYR A 97 -4.61 8.58 -2.10
N ILE A 98 -3.75 7.78 -1.49
CA ILE A 98 -3.79 7.50 -0.05
C ILE A 98 -3.60 8.79 0.77
N VAL A 99 -2.63 9.64 0.43
CA VAL A 99 -2.43 10.90 1.17
C VAL A 99 -3.57 11.89 0.96
N ALA A 100 -4.21 11.87 -0.20
CA ALA A 100 -5.37 12.71 -0.48
C ALA A 100 -6.64 12.26 0.26
N LEU A 101 -6.83 10.95 0.43
CA LEU A 101 -8.03 10.34 1.02
C LEU A 101 -7.93 10.08 2.52
N GLN A 102 -6.73 10.02 3.06
CA GLN A 102 -6.43 9.71 4.46
C GLN A 102 -7.21 8.50 5.01
N PRO A 103 -7.09 7.33 4.35
CA PRO A 103 -7.75 6.13 4.81
C PRO A 103 -7.12 5.65 6.13
N LYS A 104 -7.91 4.93 6.93
CA LYS A 104 -7.38 4.26 8.12
C LYS A 104 -6.51 3.04 7.77
N MET A 105 -6.81 2.39 6.66
CA MET A 105 -6.08 1.21 6.17
C MET A 105 -6.13 1.16 4.64
N ALA A 106 -5.08 0.63 4.02
CA ALA A 106 -4.98 0.48 2.57
C ALA A 106 -4.59 -0.95 2.18
N PHE A 107 -5.16 -1.45 1.07
CA PHE A 107 -4.85 -2.74 0.47
C PHE A 107 -4.42 -2.52 -0.99
N ILE A 108 -3.20 -2.91 -1.32
CA ILE A 108 -2.69 -2.84 -2.69
C ILE A 108 -2.66 -4.25 -3.27
N ILE A 109 -3.54 -4.51 -4.23
CA ILE A 109 -3.73 -5.83 -4.82
C ILE A 109 -3.16 -5.82 -6.23
N ASP A 110 -2.20 -6.70 -6.51
CA ASP A 110 -1.66 -6.88 -7.87
C ASP A 110 -1.48 -8.38 -8.15
N VAL A 111 -1.66 -8.75 -9.39
CA VAL A 111 -1.51 -10.16 -9.81
C VAL A 111 -0.09 -10.68 -9.63
N ARG A 112 0.92 -9.81 -9.63
CA ARG A 112 2.33 -10.14 -9.53
C ARG A 112 2.86 -10.06 -8.10
N ARG A 113 3.60 -11.08 -7.69
CA ARG A 113 4.38 -11.06 -6.45
C ARG A 113 5.38 -9.90 -6.40
N GLY A 114 6.01 -9.58 -7.53
CA GLY A 114 6.97 -8.47 -7.63
C GLY A 114 6.39 -7.09 -7.26
N ASN A 115 5.07 -6.90 -7.33
CA ASN A 115 4.44 -5.68 -6.79
C ASN A 115 4.38 -5.69 -5.25
N LEU A 116 4.19 -6.86 -4.64
CA LEU A 116 4.28 -7.00 -3.19
C LEU A 116 5.73 -6.70 -2.73
N ASP A 117 6.74 -7.22 -3.44
CA ASP A 117 8.15 -6.97 -3.15
C ASP A 117 8.49 -5.48 -3.28
N LEU A 118 7.95 -4.80 -4.30
CA LEU A 118 8.04 -3.34 -4.47
C LEU A 118 7.48 -2.59 -3.25
N HIS A 119 6.29 -2.97 -2.76
CA HIS A 119 5.69 -2.33 -1.60
C HIS A 119 6.43 -2.64 -0.29
N LEU A 120 7.02 -3.82 -0.14
CA LEU A 120 7.89 -4.14 1.00
C LEU A 120 9.17 -3.30 0.98
N MET A 121 9.79 -3.11 -0.19
CA MET A 121 10.92 -2.18 -0.35
C MET A 121 10.53 -0.75 0.08
N TYR A 122 9.39 -0.25 -0.40
CA TYR A 122 8.89 1.07 0.00
C TYR A 122 8.64 1.17 1.50
N LYS A 123 8.00 0.16 2.10
CA LYS A 123 7.78 0.09 3.55
C LYS A 123 9.09 0.29 4.32
N ALA A 124 10.12 -0.48 4.00
CA ALA A 124 11.42 -0.35 4.66
C ALA A 124 12.03 1.05 4.47
N LEU A 125 11.96 1.60 3.24
CA LEU A 125 12.49 2.93 2.95
C LEU A 125 11.74 4.06 3.67
N PHE A 126 10.40 4.00 3.75
CA PHE A 126 9.61 4.95 4.53
C PHE A 126 10.00 4.92 6.01
N GLU A 127 10.10 3.74 6.59
CA GLU A 127 10.45 3.59 8.01
C GLU A 127 11.85 4.09 8.34
N MET A 128 12.82 3.82 7.45
CA MET A 128 14.21 4.20 7.65
C MET A 128 14.52 5.67 7.36
N SER A 129 13.60 6.41 6.73
CA SER A 129 13.84 7.79 6.31
C SER A 129 13.24 8.79 7.29
N ALA A 130 14.00 9.80 7.71
CA ALA A 130 13.51 10.82 8.62
C ALA A 130 12.57 11.81 7.92
N ASP A 131 12.82 12.10 6.64
CA ASP A 131 12.08 13.06 5.83
C ASP A 131 12.11 12.69 4.33
N ARG A 132 11.42 13.48 3.50
CA ARG A 132 11.33 13.26 2.04
C ARG A 132 12.68 13.27 1.35
N ALA A 133 13.59 14.16 1.76
CA ALA A 133 14.90 14.29 1.13
C ALA A 133 15.76 13.04 1.41
N GLU A 134 15.71 12.50 2.62
CA GLU A 134 16.36 11.24 2.94
C GLU A 134 15.72 10.07 2.21
N PHE A 135 14.39 10.03 2.14
CA PHE A 135 13.67 9.00 1.40
C PHE A 135 14.11 8.97 -0.08
N VAL A 136 14.12 10.10 -0.76
CA VAL A 136 14.56 10.22 -2.16
C VAL A 136 16.03 9.81 -2.31
N SER A 137 16.88 10.18 -1.35
CA SER A 137 18.29 9.80 -1.34
C SER A 137 18.48 8.30 -1.19
N ARG A 138 17.77 7.66 -0.26
CA ARG A 138 17.81 6.20 -0.07
C ARG A 138 17.24 5.45 -1.27
N LEU A 139 16.08 5.91 -1.79
CA LEU A 139 15.40 5.27 -2.92
C LEU A 139 16.32 5.17 -4.15
N PHE A 140 17.12 6.21 -4.42
CA PHE A 140 18.03 6.25 -5.57
C PHE A 140 19.49 6.00 -5.22
N SER A 141 19.78 5.59 -3.99
CA SER A 141 21.15 5.30 -3.52
C SER A 141 22.11 6.48 -3.75
N LYS A 142 21.67 7.68 -3.40
CA LYS A 142 22.41 8.92 -3.55
C LYS A 142 22.74 9.53 -2.19
N MET A 143 23.84 10.29 -2.13
CA MET A 143 24.08 11.14 -0.98
C MET A 143 22.95 12.16 -0.82
N ARG A 144 22.57 12.44 0.44
CA ARG A 144 21.55 13.45 0.72
C ARG A 144 22.07 14.83 0.30
N PRO A 145 21.34 15.58 -0.57
CA PRO A 145 21.71 16.94 -0.90
C PRO A 145 21.67 17.86 0.32
N GLU A 146 22.63 18.77 0.39
CA GLU A 146 22.62 19.82 1.41
C GLU A 146 21.57 20.91 1.13
N GLY A 147 21.19 21.66 2.17
CA GLY A 147 20.29 22.81 2.05
C GLY A 147 18.80 22.47 1.89
N LEU A 148 18.43 21.19 1.86
CA LEU A 148 17.03 20.76 1.83
C LEU A 148 16.44 20.71 3.25
N GLY A 149 15.20 21.17 3.37
CA GLY A 149 14.46 21.19 4.63
C GLY A 149 12.96 20.92 4.45
N PRO A 150 12.18 20.98 5.54
CA PRO A 150 10.75 20.63 5.51
C PRO A 150 9.90 21.47 4.54
N LYS A 151 10.38 22.67 4.19
CA LYS A 151 9.69 23.57 3.23
C LYS A 151 10.14 23.40 1.79
N SER A 152 11.15 22.57 1.52
CA SER A 152 11.60 22.32 0.15
C SER A 152 10.47 21.65 -0.64
N THR A 153 10.24 22.13 -1.85
CA THR A 153 9.28 21.52 -2.77
C THR A 153 9.81 20.20 -3.32
N ALA A 154 8.93 19.33 -3.83
CA ALA A 154 9.36 18.14 -4.54
C ALA A 154 10.30 18.48 -5.70
N ALA A 155 10.00 19.55 -6.46
CA ALA A 155 10.86 20.01 -7.56
C ALA A 155 12.27 20.38 -7.09
N GLU A 156 12.42 21.08 -5.96
CA GLU A 156 13.73 21.40 -5.39
C GLU A 156 14.49 20.16 -4.92
N ILE A 157 13.79 19.19 -4.30
CA ILE A 157 14.39 17.92 -3.87
C ILE A 157 14.93 17.15 -5.09
N PHE A 158 14.12 16.99 -6.15
CA PHE A 158 14.55 16.29 -7.35
C PHE A 158 15.63 17.04 -8.13
N ALA A 159 15.56 18.38 -8.21
CA ALA A 159 16.58 19.20 -8.84
C ALA A 159 17.93 19.14 -8.10
N ALA A 160 17.92 19.07 -6.77
CA ALA A 160 19.12 18.87 -5.98
C ALA A 160 19.67 17.43 -6.14
N SER A 161 18.80 16.42 -6.07
CA SER A 161 19.15 15.00 -6.24
C SER A 161 19.72 14.70 -7.63
N SER A 162 19.27 15.40 -8.68
CA SER A 162 19.78 15.20 -10.06
C SER A 162 21.25 15.57 -10.25
N LYS A 163 21.82 16.37 -9.35
CA LYS A 163 23.22 16.82 -9.37
C LYS A 163 24.17 15.83 -8.68
N ILE A 164 23.66 14.78 -8.09
CA ILE A 164 24.43 13.80 -7.32
C ILE A 164 24.27 12.44 -8.01
N ASP A 165 25.39 11.78 -8.25
CA ASP A 165 25.37 10.44 -8.84
C ASP A 165 24.95 9.39 -7.82
N SER A 166 24.33 8.30 -8.31
CA SER A 166 24.05 7.13 -7.49
C SER A 166 25.36 6.44 -7.08
N SER A 167 25.41 5.90 -5.87
CA SER A 167 26.59 5.25 -5.30
C SER A 167 26.34 3.75 -5.13
N GLU A 168 27.20 2.90 -5.70
CA GLU A 168 27.13 1.45 -5.49
C GLU A 168 27.29 1.08 -3.99
N THR A 169 28.11 1.81 -3.27
CA THR A 169 28.25 1.60 -1.82
C THR A 169 26.95 1.84 -1.10
N LEU A 170 26.29 2.97 -1.35
CA LEU A 170 24.98 3.28 -0.75
C LEU A 170 23.90 2.30 -1.20
N TYR A 171 23.94 1.84 -2.47
CA TYR A 171 23.03 0.80 -2.95
C TYR A 171 23.14 -0.47 -2.11
N ARG A 172 24.36 -0.97 -1.92
CA ARG A 172 24.60 -2.20 -1.14
C ARG A 172 24.24 -2.03 0.34
N GLU A 173 24.58 -0.88 0.94
CA GLU A 173 24.24 -0.56 2.31
C GLU A 173 22.73 -0.46 2.53
N ASN A 174 22.01 0.23 1.63
CA ASN A 174 20.57 0.37 1.72
C ASN A 174 19.86 -0.97 1.44
N LEU A 175 20.28 -1.76 0.44
CA LEU A 175 19.69 -3.08 0.18
C LEU A 175 19.80 -3.98 1.42
N LYS A 176 21.00 -4.04 2.00
CA LYS A 176 21.21 -4.77 3.25
C LYS A 176 20.30 -4.26 4.38
N ALA A 177 20.17 -2.94 4.52
CA ALA A 177 19.31 -2.35 5.54
C ALA A 177 17.81 -2.64 5.30
N ILE A 178 17.36 -2.70 4.03
CA ILE A 178 16.01 -3.11 3.65
C ILE A 178 15.77 -4.57 4.09
N ASP A 179 16.65 -5.48 3.73
CA ASP A 179 16.55 -6.90 4.09
C ASP A 179 16.55 -7.11 5.61
N GLU A 180 17.46 -6.43 6.32
CA GLU A 180 17.53 -6.49 7.80
C GLU A 180 16.26 -5.91 8.43
N ARG A 181 15.70 -4.83 7.88
CA ARG A 181 14.46 -4.24 8.36
C ARG A 181 13.28 -5.20 8.23
N LEU A 182 13.11 -5.81 7.05
CA LEU A 182 11.98 -6.68 6.77
C LEU A 182 12.13 -8.06 7.44
N ALA A 183 13.30 -8.72 7.29
CA ALA A 183 13.48 -10.08 7.79
C ALA A 183 13.87 -10.14 9.26
N ALA A 184 14.80 -9.28 9.74
CA ALA A 184 15.29 -9.38 11.10
C ALA A 184 14.49 -8.52 12.09
N THR A 185 14.11 -7.28 11.72
CA THR A 185 13.38 -6.38 12.61
C THR A 185 11.89 -6.72 12.67
N HIS A 186 11.22 -6.84 11.52
CA HIS A 186 9.80 -7.21 11.45
C HIS A 186 9.57 -8.72 11.54
N GLY A 187 10.58 -9.55 11.27
CA GLY A 187 10.45 -11.01 11.29
C GLY A 187 9.54 -11.56 10.20
N PHE A 188 9.42 -10.86 9.05
CA PHE A 188 8.65 -11.37 7.92
C PHE A 188 9.32 -12.61 7.33
N ALA A 189 8.54 -13.66 7.11
CA ALA A 189 9.02 -14.93 6.55
C ALA A 189 9.19 -14.81 5.03
N LEU A 190 10.15 -13.96 4.60
CA LEU A 190 10.48 -13.77 3.19
C LEU A 190 11.14 -15.03 2.62
N SER A 191 10.69 -15.44 1.45
CA SER A 191 11.36 -16.50 0.68
C SER A 191 12.63 -15.95 -0.02
N PRO A 192 13.53 -16.82 -0.48
CA PRO A 192 14.66 -16.39 -1.33
C PRO A 192 14.19 -15.64 -2.58
N ASP A 193 13.05 -16.02 -3.15
CA ASP A 193 12.48 -15.35 -4.33
C ASP A 193 11.98 -13.95 -3.99
N ASP A 194 11.42 -13.72 -2.79
CA ASP A 194 11.02 -12.39 -2.32
C ASP A 194 12.24 -11.48 -2.15
N LEU A 195 13.33 -11.97 -1.54
CA LEU A 195 14.56 -11.20 -1.39
C LEU A 195 15.16 -10.84 -2.76
N GLN A 196 15.15 -11.78 -3.69
CA GLN A 196 15.59 -11.53 -5.06
C GLN A 196 14.67 -10.53 -5.78
N GLY A 197 13.36 -10.60 -5.55
CA GLY A 197 12.37 -9.66 -6.08
C GLY A 197 12.59 -8.24 -5.56
N ILE A 198 12.85 -8.09 -4.26
CA ILE A 198 13.18 -6.81 -3.61
C ILE A 198 14.48 -6.24 -4.20
N GLU A 199 15.54 -7.06 -4.33
CA GLU A 199 16.80 -6.65 -4.94
C GLU A 199 16.60 -6.21 -6.39
N TYR A 200 15.84 -6.98 -7.20
CA TYR A 200 15.53 -6.63 -8.59
C TYR A 200 14.88 -5.27 -8.72
N VAL A 201 13.86 -5.02 -7.92
CA VAL A 201 13.14 -3.74 -7.90
C VAL A 201 14.07 -2.62 -7.47
N TYR A 202 14.76 -2.78 -6.34
CA TYR A 202 15.63 -1.73 -5.80
C TYR A 202 16.82 -1.43 -6.73
N HIS A 203 17.35 -2.44 -7.42
CA HIS A 203 18.40 -2.26 -8.43
C HIS A 203 17.92 -1.36 -9.58
N ALA A 204 16.66 -1.47 -10.02
CA ALA A 204 16.14 -0.59 -11.05
C ALA A 204 16.08 0.88 -10.60
N PHE A 205 15.67 1.14 -9.35
CA PHE A 205 15.70 2.49 -8.77
C PHE A 205 17.12 3.05 -8.64
N TYR A 206 18.09 2.22 -8.25
CA TYR A 206 19.50 2.60 -8.22
C TYR A 206 20.02 2.91 -9.62
N GLN A 207 19.77 2.03 -10.58
CA GLN A 207 20.33 2.11 -11.94
C GLN A 207 19.80 3.30 -12.73
N TYR A 208 18.49 3.54 -12.69
CA TYR A 208 17.85 4.58 -13.49
C TYR A 208 17.62 5.87 -12.70
N GLY A 209 17.70 5.84 -11.38
CA GLY A 209 17.49 6.99 -10.52
C GLY A 209 16.13 7.66 -10.74
N PRO A 210 16.03 8.99 -10.57
CA PRO A 210 14.81 9.76 -10.82
C PRO A 210 14.28 9.69 -12.26
N ALA A 211 15.09 9.22 -13.21
CA ALA A 211 14.70 9.01 -14.61
C ALA A 211 14.05 7.64 -14.86
N LEU A 212 13.88 6.80 -13.83
CA LEU A 212 13.18 5.53 -13.94
C LEU A 212 11.79 5.75 -14.56
N GLN A 213 11.41 4.89 -15.50
CA GLN A 213 10.11 4.88 -16.15
C GLN A 213 9.33 3.60 -15.77
N TYR A 214 8.09 3.50 -16.26
CA TYR A 214 7.13 2.44 -15.99
C TYR A 214 7.69 1.02 -16.00
N SER A 215 8.65 0.73 -16.91
CA SER A 215 9.24 -0.59 -17.00
C SER A 215 10.75 -0.51 -17.19
N SER A 216 11.48 -1.35 -16.46
CA SER A 216 12.92 -1.53 -16.62
C SER A 216 13.31 -2.41 -17.81
N THR A 217 12.36 -3.20 -18.33
CA THR A 217 12.62 -4.19 -19.40
C THR A 217 12.67 -3.59 -20.80
N GLY A 218 12.52 -2.27 -20.94
CA GLY A 218 12.68 -1.54 -22.21
C GLY A 218 11.61 -1.80 -23.27
N GLY A 219 10.72 -2.74 -23.07
CA GLY A 219 9.70 -3.13 -24.06
C GLY A 219 8.43 -2.26 -24.03
N VAL A 220 8.18 -1.54 -22.96
CA VAL A 220 6.95 -0.74 -22.76
C VAL A 220 7.28 0.72 -22.41
N GLY A 221 8.51 1.04 -22.03
CA GLY A 221 9.01 2.40 -21.83
C GLY A 221 9.28 3.08 -23.17
N GLY A 222 8.23 3.59 -23.83
CA GLY A 222 8.35 4.33 -25.08
C GLY A 222 8.63 5.81 -24.85
N ARG A 223 9.09 6.52 -25.91
CA ARG A 223 9.16 7.98 -25.92
C ARG A 223 7.83 8.58 -25.43
N GLY A 224 7.88 9.43 -24.41
CA GLY A 224 6.69 10.11 -23.85
C GLY A 224 6.11 9.46 -22.59
N GLN A 225 6.74 8.41 -22.03
CA GLN A 225 6.39 7.92 -20.70
C GLN A 225 6.98 8.85 -19.63
N PRO A 226 6.25 9.15 -18.55
CA PRO A 226 6.78 9.96 -17.47
C PRO A 226 7.87 9.22 -16.72
N THR A 227 8.83 9.97 -16.19
CA THR A 227 9.80 9.49 -15.22
C THR A 227 9.20 9.55 -13.80
N TYR A 228 9.87 8.90 -12.86
CA TYR A 228 9.51 9.04 -11.44
C TYR A 228 9.51 10.51 -10.99
N ALA A 229 10.55 11.28 -11.36
CA ALA A 229 10.62 12.70 -11.05
C ALA A 229 9.44 13.48 -11.67
N ASP A 230 9.09 13.22 -12.94
CA ASP A 230 7.96 13.88 -13.61
C ASP A 230 6.65 13.66 -12.85
N LEU A 231 6.38 12.43 -12.39
CA LEU A 231 5.18 12.10 -11.62
C LEU A 231 5.14 12.81 -10.26
N MET A 232 6.29 12.92 -9.59
CA MET A 232 6.38 13.52 -8.26
C MET A 232 6.31 15.05 -8.28
N VAL A 233 6.75 15.69 -9.37
CA VAL A 233 6.67 17.15 -9.52
C VAL A 233 5.43 17.62 -10.28
N ALA A 234 4.64 16.70 -10.84
CA ALA A 234 3.39 17.00 -11.52
C ALA A 234 2.41 17.74 -10.58
N THR A 235 1.47 18.45 -11.21
CA THR A 235 0.40 19.18 -10.51
C THR A 235 -0.96 18.73 -11.00
N ASP A 236 -2.01 19.08 -10.27
CA ASP A 236 -3.38 19.01 -10.74
C ASP A 236 -3.70 20.13 -11.74
N ALA A 237 -4.95 20.18 -12.23
CA ALA A 237 -5.40 21.17 -13.18
C ALA A 237 -5.37 22.63 -12.64
N SER A 238 -5.29 22.81 -11.32
CA SER A 238 -5.15 24.13 -10.68
C SER A 238 -3.70 24.54 -10.46
N GLY A 239 -2.73 23.71 -10.82
CA GLY A 239 -1.31 23.93 -10.59
C GLY A 239 -0.84 23.52 -9.19
N GLN A 240 -1.68 22.87 -8.38
CA GLN A 240 -1.30 22.37 -7.06
C GLN A 240 -0.63 21.01 -7.14
N SER A 241 0.57 20.87 -6.56
CA SER A 241 1.21 19.56 -6.38
C SER A 241 0.50 18.77 -5.28
N ARG A 242 0.10 17.53 -5.61
CA ARG A 242 -0.62 16.62 -4.71
C ARG A 242 0.08 15.28 -4.53
N SER A 243 1.30 15.15 -5.05
CA SER A 243 2.04 13.90 -4.89
C SER A 243 2.33 13.63 -3.40
N TYR A 244 2.52 12.37 -3.07
CA TYR A 244 2.88 11.99 -1.70
C TYR A 244 4.23 12.55 -1.23
N LEU A 245 5.06 13.06 -2.16
CA LEU A 245 6.29 13.81 -1.86
C LEU A 245 6.11 15.33 -1.94
N SER A 246 4.89 15.84 -2.09
CA SER A 246 4.64 17.28 -2.18
C SER A 246 4.95 18.03 -0.88
N THR A 247 4.65 17.44 0.28
CA THR A 247 4.85 18.02 1.61
C THR A 247 5.37 16.99 2.61
N GLU A 248 6.01 17.45 3.70
CA GLU A 248 6.40 16.56 4.80
C GLU A 248 5.19 15.95 5.51
N GLU A 249 4.05 16.63 5.52
CA GLU A 249 2.80 16.11 6.09
C GLU A 249 2.30 14.89 5.28
N SER A 250 2.27 15.00 3.95
CA SER A 250 1.88 13.89 3.07
C SER A 250 2.82 12.69 3.22
N PHE A 251 4.12 12.93 3.23
CA PHE A 251 5.13 11.90 3.47
C PHE A 251 4.98 11.26 4.87
N GLY A 252 4.82 12.10 5.90
CA GLY A 252 4.64 11.67 7.28
C GLY A 252 3.40 10.80 7.48
N PHE A 253 2.29 11.10 6.79
CA PHE A 253 1.09 10.29 6.81
C PHE A 253 1.34 8.87 6.26
N LEU A 254 2.01 8.75 5.11
CA LEU A 254 2.38 7.44 4.56
C LEU A 254 3.35 6.68 5.46
N LYS A 255 4.40 7.37 5.92
CA LYS A 255 5.35 6.76 6.86
C LYS A 255 4.66 6.23 8.11
N ASP A 256 3.66 6.94 8.62
CA ASP A 256 2.87 6.50 9.77
C ASP A 256 2.04 5.26 9.43
N LEU A 257 1.35 5.21 8.28
CA LEU A 257 0.63 4.02 7.83
C LEU A 257 1.57 2.81 7.67
N GLU A 258 2.74 2.98 7.06
CA GLU A 258 3.73 1.93 6.90
C GLU A 258 4.28 1.45 8.26
N THR A 259 4.65 2.38 9.15
CA THR A 259 5.16 2.05 10.49
C THR A 259 4.13 1.35 11.37
N ARG A 260 2.85 1.60 11.14
CA ARG A 260 1.72 0.94 11.83
C ARG A 260 1.24 -0.33 11.14
N ASN A 261 1.87 -0.74 10.03
CA ASN A 261 1.47 -1.92 9.26
C ASN A 261 0.04 -1.83 8.70
N LEU A 262 -0.41 -0.64 8.29
CA LEU A 262 -1.77 -0.39 7.83
C LEU A 262 -1.88 -0.24 6.30
N LEU A 263 -0.76 -0.32 5.57
CA LEU A 263 -0.72 -0.45 4.11
C LEU A 263 -0.31 -1.89 3.79
N VAL A 264 -1.26 -2.71 3.35
CA VAL A 264 -1.11 -4.16 3.19
C VAL A 264 -1.04 -4.53 1.71
N PRO A 265 0.12 -4.96 1.20
CA PRO A 265 0.23 -5.49 -0.14
C PRO A 265 -0.33 -6.92 -0.21
N VAL A 266 -1.03 -7.22 -1.29
CA VAL A 266 -1.73 -8.50 -1.53
C VAL A 266 -1.46 -8.96 -2.96
N VAL A 267 -1.06 -10.21 -3.12
CA VAL A 267 -1.00 -10.83 -4.45
C VAL A 267 -2.38 -11.36 -4.83
N GLY A 268 -2.92 -10.92 -5.97
CA GLY A 268 -4.23 -11.41 -6.39
C GLY A 268 -4.69 -10.93 -7.76
N ASN A 269 -5.41 -11.79 -8.45
CA ASN A 269 -6.11 -11.43 -9.68
C ASN A 269 -7.45 -10.79 -9.33
N PHE A 270 -7.81 -9.71 -9.98
CA PHE A 270 -9.08 -9.01 -9.73
C PHE A 270 -10.31 -9.90 -10.07
N ALA A 271 -10.19 -10.77 -11.05
CA ALA A 271 -11.19 -11.79 -11.35
C ALA A 271 -10.91 -13.14 -10.63
N GLY A 272 -9.88 -13.17 -9.76
CA GLY A 272 -9.52 -14.38 -9.01
C GLY A 272 -10.53 -14.74 -7.92
N PRO A 273 -10.46 -15.97 -7.41
CA PRO A 273 -11.47 -16.46 -6.49
C PRO A 273 -11.34 -15.92 -5.06
N LYS A 274 -10.23 -15.28 -4.69
CA LYS A 274 -9.90 -15.07 -3.28
C LYS A 274 -9.60 -13.62 -2.90
N ALA A 275 -8.62 -12.95 -3.50
CA ALA A 275 -8.00 -11.75 -2.95
C ALA A 275 -9.02 -10.63 -2.63
N ILE A 276 -9.79 -10.15 -3.60
CA ILE A 276 -10.80 -9.09 -3.39
C ILE A 276 -11.88 -9.55 -2.40
N ARG A 277 -12.35 -10.79 -2.50
CA ARG A 277 -13.37 -11.35 -1.60
C ARG A 277 -12.87 -11.44 -0.16
N ALA A 278 -11.61 -11.84 0.04
CA ALA A 278 -11.00 -11.94 1.36
C ALA A 278 -10.78 -10.57 1.99
N VAL A 279 -10.34 -9.56 1.21
CA VAL A 279 -10.31 -8.16 1.66
C VAL A 279 -11.71 -7.68 2.03
N GLY A 280 -12.71 -7.94 1.19
CA GLY A 280 -14.11 -7.57 1.47
C GLY A 280 -14.65 -8.21 2.75
N LYS A 281 -14.33 -9.48 2.99
CA LYS A 281 -14.67 -10.18 4.24
C LYS A 281 -14.00 -9.52 5.44
N TYR A 282 -12.68 -9.29 5.38
CA TYR A 282 -11.93 -8.63 6.43
C TYR A 282 -12.52 -7.25 6.78
N LEU A 283 -12.83 -6.44 5.77
CA LEU A 283 -13.43 -5.12 5.96
C LEU A 283 -14.82 -5.19 6.62
N LYS A 284 -15.67 -6.13 6.21
CA LYS A 284 -17.01 -6.35 6.81
C LYS A 284 -16.91 -6.78 8.27
N GLU A 285 -15.98 -7.68 8.59
CA GLU A 285 -15.74 -8.15 9.96
C GLU A 285 -15.25 -7.04 10.88
N ASN A 286 -14.61 -6.01 10.32
CA ASN A 286 -14.16 -4.82 11.04
C ASN A 286 -15.09 -3.61 10.87
N GLY A 287 -16.30 -3.79 10.37
CA GLY A 287 -17.30 -2.71 10.22
C GLY A 287 -16.83 -1.55 9.31
N ALA A 288 -15.91 -1.81 8.39
CA ALA A 288 -15.31 -0.79 7.54
C ALA A 288 -15.98 -0.70 6.17
N THR A 289 -15.89 0.47 5.53
CA THR A 289 -16.38 0.73 4.17
C THR A 289 -15.21 1.09 3.27
N VAL A 290 -15.25 0.67 1.98
CA VAL A 290 -14.26 1.09 0.98
C VAL A 290 -14.55 2.53 0.56
N THR A 291 -13.55 3.42 0.68
CA THR A 291 -13.67 4.81 0.22
C THR A 291 -13.39 4.94 -1.27
N ALA A 292 -12.32 4.30 -1.75
CA ALA A 292 -11.97 4.29 -3.17
C ALA A 292 -11.26 2.98 -3.56
N PHE A 293 -11.40 2.60 -4.82
CA PHE A 293 -10.66 1.50 -5.42
C PHE A 293 -10.02 1.97 -6.74
N TYR A 294 -8.69 2.13 -6.72
CA TYR A 294 -7.93 2.46 -7.91
C TYR A 294 -7.66 1.21 -8.73
N LEU A 295 -8.14 1.22 -9.96
CA LEU A 295 -8.11 0.09 -10.90
C LEU A 295 -7.08 0.27 -12.01
N SER A 296 -6.48 1.46 -12.17
CA SER A 296 -5.72 1.78 -13.38
C SER A 296 -6.56 1.48 -14.64
N ASN A 297 -6.01 0.72 -15.57
CA ASN A 297 -6.69 0.23 -16.77
C ASN A 297 -6.90 -1.30 -16.76
N VAL A 298 -6.95 -1.91 -15.58
CA VAL A 298 -7.09 -3.39 -15.44
C VAL A 298 -8.36 -3.89 -16.10
N GLU A 299 -9.47 -3.16 -16.00
CA GLU A 299 -10.76 -3.55 -16.57
C GLU A 299 -10.70 -3.90 -18.06
N GLN A 300 -9.87 -3.19 -18.83
CA GLN A 300 -9.71 -3.49 -20.26
C GLN A 300 -9.13 -4.90 -20.50
N TYR A 301 -8.22 -5.37 -19.62
CA TYR A 301 -7.66 -6.72 -19.70
C TYR A 301 -8.68 -7.77 -19.29
N LEU A 302 -9.46 -7.52 -18.23
CA LEU A 302 -10.51 -8.41 -17.77
C LEU A 302 -11.59 -8.61 -18.85
N VAL A 303 -11.93 -7.55 -19.59
CA VAL A 303 -12.84 -7.63 -20.74
C VAL A 303 -12.21 -8.41 -21.90
N GLN A 304 -10.93 -8.13 -22.23
CA GLN A 304 -10.23 -8.87 -23.31
C GLN A 304 -10.11 -10.36 -23.02
N ASP A 305 -9.89 -10.72 -21.74
CA ASP A 305 -9.76 -12.10 -21.29
C ASP A 305 -11.12 -12.78 -21.04
N GLY A 306 -12.24 -12.08 -21.18
CA GLY A 306 -13.59 -12.60 -20.99
C GLY A 306 -13.97 -12.90 -19.53
N ILE A 307 -13.24 -12.37 -18.56
CA ILE A 307 -13.42 -12.60 -17.12
C ILE A 307 -13.94 -11.37 -16.36
N TRP A 308 -14.52 -10.41 -17.10
CA TRP A 308 -15.10 -9.19 -16.52
C TRP A 308 -16.18 -9.46 -15.48
N ARG A 309 -17.01 -10.49 -15.71
CA ARG A 309 -18.10 -10.84 -14.79
C ARG A 309 -17.58 -11.31 -13.42
N ASP A 310 -16.50 -12.08 -13.41
CA ASP A 310 -15.89 -12.56 -12.16
C ASP A 310 -15.37 -11.38 -11.32
N PHE A 311 -14.81 -10.35 -11.96
CA PHE A 311 -14.43 -9.11 -11.28
C PHE A 311 -15.65 -8.39 -10.69
N CYS A 312 -16.73 -8.24 -11.45
CA CYS A 312 -17.98 -7.65 -10.95
C CYS A 312 -18.49 -8.37 -9.70
N ASP A 313 -18.52 -9.72 -9.76
CA ASP A 313 -18.95 -10.55 -8.64
C ASP A 313 -18.03 -10.41 -7.43
N ASN A 314 -16.73 -10.21 -7.64
CA ASN A 314 -15.77 -9.95 -6.57
C ASN A 314 -16.02 -8.58 -5.91
N VAL A 315 -16.19 -7.52 -6.71
CA VAL A 315 -16.45 -6.17 -6.20
C VAL A 315 -17.79 -6.09 -5.46
N ALA A 316 -18.79 -6.86 -5.90
CA ALA A 316 -20.09 -6.95 -5.21
C ALA A 316 -19.97 -7.51 -3.77
N THR A 317 -18.86 -8.19 -3.45
CA THR A 317 -18.59 -8.64 -2.07
C THR A 317 -18.03 -7.57 -1.15
N LEU A 318 -17.62 -6.40 -1.65
CA LEU A 318 -17.05 -5.33 -0.85
C LEU A 318 -18.13 -4.58 -0.04
N PRO A 319 -17.79 -4.03 1.13
CA PRO A 319 -18.67 -3.12 1.86
C PRO A 319 -18.64 -1.71 1.23
N LEU A 320 -19.63 -1.41 0.41
CA LEU A 320 -19.75 -0.18 -0.38
C LEU A 320 -20.92 0.69 0.10
N ASP A 321 -20.80 1.99 -0.09
CA ASP A 321 -21.91 2.94 0.00
C ASP A 321 -21.93 3.89 -1.22
N GLU A 322 -22.80 4.88 -1.22
CA GLU A 322 -22.99 5.85 -2.32
C GLU A 322 -21.75 6.72 -2.58
N THR A 323 -20.82 6.79 -1.63
CA THR A 323 -19.58 7.59 -1.77
C THR A 323 -18.37 6.74 -2.16
N SER A 324 -18.51 5.42 -2.20
CA SER A 324 -17.45 4.52 -2.66
C SER A 324 -17.14 4.74 -4.14
N THR A 325 -15.89 5.01 -4.47
CA THR A 325 -15.50 5.54 -5.79
C THR A 325 -14.43 4.68 -6.46
N PHE A 326 -14.66 4.30 -7.72
CA PHE A 326 -13.61 3.79 -8.59
C PHE A 326 -12.73 4.92 -9.11
N ILE A 327 -11.42 4.69 -9.18
CA ILE A 327 -10.46 5.53 -9.88
C ILE A 327 -9.90 4.71 -11.03
N ARG A 328 -10.05 5.16 -12.27
CA ARG A 328 -9.68 4.45 -13.49
C ARG A 328 -8.74 5.26 -14.34
N SER A 329 -7.94 4.57 -15.13
CA SER A 329 -7.12 5.18 -16.17
C SER A 329 -7.67 4.81 -17.54
N VAL A 330 -7.99 5.84 -18.35
CA VAL A 330 -8.59 5.69 -19.67
C VAL A 330 -7.78 6.43 -20.73
N ARG A 331 -7.73 5.85 -21.93
CA ARG A 331 -7.16 6.55 -23.10
C ARG A 331 -8.16 7.52 -23.68
N GLY A 332 -7.68 8.73 -24.07
CA GLY A 332 -8.52 9.70 -24.74
C GLY A 332 -9.58 10.34 -23.85
N GLY A 333 -9.43 10.29 -22.54
CA GLY A 333 -10.27 11.02 -21.60
C GLY A 333 -10.13 12.53 -21.74
N ARG A 334 -10.96 13.29 -20.99
CA ARG A 334 -11.12 14.74 -21.09
C ARG A 334 -9.79 15.52 -21.12
N TYR A 335 -8.79 15.05 -20.40
CA TYR A 335 -7.47 15.69 -20.30
C TYR A 335 -6.48 15.13 -21.32
N GLY A 336 -6.57 13.85 -21.70
CA GLY A 336 -5.70 13.24 -22.69
C GLY A 336 -5.85 13.79 -24.11
N GLN A 337 -7.03 14.31 -24.47
CA GLN A 337 -7.25 14.99 -25.75
C GLN A 337 -6.60 16.37 -25.79
N GLN A 338 -6.44 17.02 -24.67
CA GLN A 338 -5.86 18.37 -24.58
C GLN A 338 -4.34 18.37 -24.66
N PHE A 339 -3.67 17.28 -24.25
CA PHE A 339 -2.22 17.21 -24.04
C PHE A 339 -1.52 16.08 -24.83
N GLY A 340 -2.20 15.41 -25.76
CA GLY A 340 -1.61 14.35 -26.58
C GLY A 340 -1.81 12.94 -26.03
N PHE A 341 -0.88 12.03 -26.31
CA PHE A 341 -0.97 10.59 -26.00
C PHE A 341 -0.77 10.33 -24.49
N GLY A 342 -1.79 10.55 -23.67
CA GLY A 342 -1.73 10.26 -22.24
C GLY A 342 -2.92 9.41 -21.76
N LEU A 343 -2.70 8.72 -20.65
CA LEU A 343 -3.77 8.13 -19.86
C LEU A 343 -4.29 9.20 -18.91
N SER A 344 -5.62 9.40 -18.90
CA SER A 344 -6.27 10.30 -17.95
C SER A 344 -7.08 9.51 -16.93
N SER A 345 -7.06 9.98 -15.69
CA SER A 345 -7.84 9.37 -14.62
C SER A 345 -9.29 9.83 -14.66
N THR A 346 -10.22 8.92 -14.34
CA THR A 346 -11.68 9.20 -14.24
C THR A 346 -12.24 8.57 -12.97
N LEU A 347 -13.38 9.09 -12.51
CA LEU A 347 -14.08 8.59 -11.32
C LEU A 347 -15.38 7.91 -11.72
N GLY A 348 -15.76 6.85 -10.95
CA GLY A 348 -17.01 6.15 -11.11
C GLY A 348 -17.63 5.73 -9.78
N ALA A 349 -18.96 5.72 -9.67
CA ALA A 349 -19.65 5.35 -8.44
C ALA A 349 -19.71 3.81 -8.29
N MET A 350 -18.93 3.22 -7.39
CA MET A 350 -18.81 1.77 -7.23
C MET A 350 -20.16 1.10 -7.00
N ALA A 351 -20.94 1.59 -6.05
CA ALA A 351 -22.23 0.97 -5.68
C ALA A 351 -23.25 0.98 -6.81
N ALA A 352 -23.24 1.98 -7.67
CA ALA A 352 -24.16 2.07 -8.83
C ALA A 352 -23.69 1.14 -9.97
N GLU A 353 -22.38 1.14 -10.26
CA GLU A 353 -21.83 0.37 -11.36
C GLU A 353 -21.85 -1.15 -11.10
N VAL A 354 -21.61 -1.59 -9.87
CA VAL A 354 -21.73 -3.00 -9.49
C VAL A 354 -23.15 -3.51 -9.69
N LYS A 355 -24.18 -2.71 -9.45
CA LYS A 355 -25.58 -3.09 -9.75
C LYS A 355 -25.83 -3.27 -11.23
N SER A 356 -25.17 -2.50 -12.09
CA SER A 356 -25.33 -2.60 -13.55
C SER A 356 -24.48 -3.72 -14.16
N CYS A 357 -23.53 -4.26 -13.42
CA CYS A 357 -22.65 -5.36 -13.79
C CYS A 357 -23.37 -6.73 -13.69
N GLN A 358 -24.38 -6.81 -12.85
CA GLN A 358 -25.21 -8.02 -12.62
C GLN A 358 -26.34 -8.11 -13.63
#